data_471b406a356d4031bb2912459a3950f5
#
_entry.id   471b406a356d4031bb2912459a3950f5
#
_cell.length_a   1.000
_cell.length_b   1.000
_cell.length_c   1.000
_cell.angle_alpha   90.00
_cell.angle_beta   90.00
_cell.angle_gamma   90.00
#
_symmetry.space_group_name_H-M   'P 1'
#
loop_
_entity.id
_entity.type
_entity.pdbx_description
1 polymer ?
#
loop_
_entity_poly.entity_id
_entity_poly.type
_entity_poly.pdbx_seq_one_letter_code
_entity_poly.pdbx_strand_id
1 'polypeptide(L)'
;EPERSEQKQPALVETWFLHQDSEKSTSWGSMRGTIGYAAPEYGLGNEVSIHGDVYSYGILLLEMFTGKRPTDSRFGESFGLHKYVQIALPERAAEVIDRDLLAETEDGKESSSNSNSNMDLRIACITSVLCTGISCSQERPTDRIQIGGALKELLAIRDRFDKELCVEGEPAN
;
A
#
# COMPACT_ATOMS: atom_id res chain seq x y z
N GLU A 1 -17.48 27.57 -33.92
CA GLU A 1 -17.16 26.86 -32.65
C GLU A 1 -17.43 25.38 -32.81
N PRO A 2 -16.44 24.49 -32.71
CA PRO A 2 -16.68 23.05 -32.73
C PRO A 2 -16.89 22.56 -31.29
N GLU A 3 -18.01 21.86 -31.13
CA GLU A 3 -18.38 21.14 -29.91
C GLU A 3 -17.29 20.15 -29.50
N ARG A 4 -16.85 20.29 -28.25
CA ARG A 4 -15.95 19.37 -27.60
C ARG A 4 -16.71 18.10 -27.24
N SER A 5 -16.56 17.05 -28.04
CA SER A 5 -17.07 15.73 -27.74
C SER A 5 -16.40 15.19 -26.46
N GLU A 6 -17.13 15.14 -25.36
CA GLU A 6 -16.78 14.35 -24.18
C GLU A 6 -16.71 12.87 -24.58
N GLN A 7 -15.49 12.35 -24.74
CA GLN A 7 -15.26 10.91 -24.76
C GLN A 7 -15.53 10.37 -23.35
N LYS A 8 -16.75 9.86 -23.15
CA LYS A 8 -17.04 8.96 -22.03
C LYS A 8 -16.17 7.72 -22.20
N GLN A 9 -15.16 7.58 -21.33
CA GLN A 9 -14.48 6.30 -21.16
C GLN A 9 -15.52 5.29 -20.69
N PRO A 10 -15.71 4.16 -21.38
CA PRO A 10 -16.58 3.10 -20.88
C PRO A 10 -15.95 2.57 -19.60
N ALA A 11 -16.75 2.51 -18.55
CA ALA A 11 -16.34 1.99 -17.25
C ALA A 11 -15.85 0.55 -17.42
N LEU A 12 -14.57 0.33 -17.26
CA LEU A 12 -13.92 -1.00 -17.22
C LEU A 12 -14.56 -1.93 -16.18
N VAL A 13 -15.36 -1.37 -15.28
CA VAL A 13 -16.15 -2.08 -14.27
C VAL A 13 -17.25 -2.95 -14.91
N GLU A 14 -17.89 -2.51 -16.02
CA GLU A 14 -18.98 -3.27 -16.64
C GLU A 14 -18.48 -4.49 -17.42
N THR A 15 -17.29 -4.44 -17.97
CA THR A 15 -16.73 -5.55 -18.77
C THR A 15 -16.33 -6.75 -17.91
N TRP A 16 -15.96 -6.53 -16.65
CA TRP A 16 -15.60 -7.60 -15.72
C TRP A 16 -16.84 -8.37 -15.24
N PHE A 17 -17.99 -7.69 -15.14
CA PHE A 17 -19.28 -8.30 -14.77
C PHE A 17 -19.90 -9.15 -15.88
N LEU A 18 -19.56 -8.93 -17.14
CA LEU A 18 -20.18 -9.59 -18.28
C LEU A 18 -19.52 -10.92 -18.69
N HIS A 19 -18.38 -11.29 -18.11
CA HIS A 19 -17.65 -12.50 -18.52
C HIS A 19 -17.83 -13.70 -17.58
N GLN A 20 -18.77 -13.62 -16.65
CA GLN A 20 -19.07 -14.71 -15.70
C GLN A 20 -20.53 -15.16 -15.76
N ASP A 21 -21.10 -15.19 -16.96
CA ASP A 21 -22.38 -15.86 -17.22
C ASP A 21 -22.14 -17.30 -17.62
N SER A 22 -22.18 -18.20 -16.65
CA SER A 22 -22.88 -19.48 -16.79
C SER A 22 -23.06 -20.11 -15.42
N GLU A 23 -24.33 -20.20 -15.01
CA GLU A 23 -24.86 -21.10 -13.98
C GLU A 23 -24.31 -21.01 -12.56
N LYS A 24 -24.74 -19.99 -11.80
CA LYS A 24 -25.42 -20.18 -10.50
C LYS A 24 -25.93 -18.81 -10.03
N SER A 25 -27.26 -18.69 -9.96
CA SER A 25 -27.96 -17.57 -9.32
C SER A 25 -27.57 -17.53 -7.82
N THR A 26 -26.47 -16.90 -7.51
CA THR A 26 -26.17 -16.42 -6.18
C THR A 26 -26.08 -14.90 -6.28
N SER A 27 -26.93 -14.25 -5.51
CA SER A 27 -27.10 -12.83 -5.36
C SER A 27 -25.73 -12.12 -5.19
N TRP A 28 -25.12 -11.68 -6.27
CA TRP A 28 -23.94 -10.82 -6.32
C TRP A 28 -24.30 -9.35 -6.00
N GLY A 29 -25.39 -9.17 -5.29
CA GLY A 29 -25.88 -7.85 -4.88
C GLY A 29 -25.11 -7.29 -3.71
N SER A 30 -23.84 -7.04 -3.84
CA SER A 30 -23.03 -6.11 -3.06
C SER A 30 -21.59 -6.56 -2.91
N MET A 31 -20.82 -6.48 -3.97
CA MET A 31 -19.37 -6.49 -3.81
C MET A 31 -18.99 -5.20 -3.07
N ARG A 32 -18.86 -5.28 -1.76
CA ARG A 32 -18.51 -4.15 -0.91
C ARG A 32 -17.01 -3.99 -0.90
N GLY A 33 -16.50 -3.10 -1.74
CA GLY A 33 -15.10 -2.73 -1.76
C GLY A 33 -14.63 -2.29 -3.14
N THR A 34 -13.61 -1.44 -3.16
CA THR A 34 -12.96 -1.01 -4.40
C THR A 34 -12.08 -2.16 -4.92
N ILE A 35 -12.08 -2.40 -6.23
CA ILE A 35 -11.26 -3.43 -6.87
C ILE A 35 -9.79 -3.29 -6.45
N GLY A 36 -9.17 -4.39 -6.05
CA GLY A 36 -7.80 -4.44 -5.57
C GLY A 36 -7.62 -4.18 -4.07
N TYR A 37 -8.61 -3.56 -3.40
CA TYR A 37 -8.58 -3.32 -1.95
C TYR A 37 -9.52 -4.24 -1.17
N ALA A 38 -10.48 -4.86 -1.84
CA ALA A 38 -11.41 -5.79 -1.22
C ALA A 38 -10.68 -7.05 -0.74
N ALA A 39 -10.97 -7.47 0.48
CA ALA A 39 -10.40 -8.68 1.04
C ALA A 39 -10.83 -9.93 0.25
N PRO A 40 -9.93 -10.94 0.08
CA PRO A 40 -10.20 -12.12 -0.76
C PRO A 40 -11.44 -12.89 -0.34
N GLU A 41 -11.75 -12.94 0.96
CA GLU A 41 -12.93 -13.63 1.50
C GLU A 41 -14.25 -13.04 1.01
N TYR A 42 -14.29 -11.78 0.60
CA TYR A 42 -15.49 -11.16 0.03
C TYR A 42 -15.85 -11.73 -1.34
N GLY A 43 -14.83 -12.12 -2.12
CA GLY A 43 -15.05 -12.85 -3.38
C GLY A 43 -15.63 -14.26 -3.17
N LEU A 44 -15.50 -14.81 -1.96
CA LEU A 44 -16.11 -16.11 -1.56
C LEU A 44 -17.50 -15.96 -0.97
N GLY A 45 -18.06 -14.75 -0.95
CA GLY A 45 -19.39 -14.47 -0.43
C GLY A 45 -19.48 -14.29 1.10
N ASN A 46 -18.35 -14.10 1.77
CA ASN A 46 -18.33 -13.83 3.20
C ASN A 46 -18.85 -12.42 3.51
N GLU A 47 -19.39 -12.28 4.72
CA GLU A 47 -19.89 -11.00 5.20
C GLU A 47 -18.73 -10.01 5.46
N VAL A 48 -19.07 -8.73 5.41
CA VAL A 48 -18.15 -7.63 5.73
C VAL A 48 -17.69 -7.74 7.18
N SER A 49 -16.40 -7.64 7.42
CA SER A 49 -15.80 -7.80 8.73
C SER A 49 -14.68 -6.78 8.97
N ILE A 50 -14.37 -6.55 10.26
CA ILE A 50 -13.21 -5.73 10.66
C ILE A 50 -11.90 -6.28 10.06
N HIS A 51 -11.79 -7.59 9.89
CA HIS A 51 -10.62 -8.19 9.25
C HIS A 51 -10.47 -7.77 7.79
N GLY A 52 -11.60 -7.58 7.07
CA GLY A 52 -11.58 -7.09 5.72
C GLY A 52 -11.16 -5.62 5.63
N ASP A 53 -11.56 -4.79 6.61
CA ASP A 53 -11.11 -3.40 6.70
C ASP A 53 -9.61 -3.32 6.99
N VAL A 54 -9.08 -4.20 7.84
CA VAL A 54 -7.64 -4.33 8.09
C VAL A 54 -6.89 -4.70 6.81
N TYR A 55 -7.44 -5.62 6.00
CA TYR A 55 -6.86 -5.96 4.71
C TYR A 55 -6.79 -4.74 3.78
N SER A 56 -7.91 -4.05 3.60
CA SER A 56 -7.99 -2.85 2.76
C SER A 56 -7.01 -1.77 3.22
N TYR A 57 -6.89 -1.57 4.52
CA TYR A 57 -5.91 -0.66 5.12
C TYR A 57 -4.47 -1.08 4.80
N GLY A 58 -4.18 -2.38 4.88
CA GLY A 58 -2.87 -2.92 4.50
C GLY A 58 -2.51 -2.61 3.05
N ILE A 59 -3.43 -2.86 2.11
CA ILE A 59 -3.23 -2.55 0.70
C ILE A 59 -3.01 -1.04 0.49
N LEU A 60 -3.76 -0.18 1.20
CA LEU A 60 -3.57 1.27 1.14
C LEU A 60 -2.18 1.69 1.62
N LEU A 61 -1.66 1.11 2.71
CA LEU A 61 -0.29 1.36 3.15
C LEU A 61 0.72 0.97 2.07
N LEU A 62 0.57 -0.21 1.45
CA LEU A 62 1.46 -0.63 0.38
C LEU A 62 1.42 0.33 -0.81
N GLU A 63 0.22 0.78 -1.22
CA GLU A 63 0.08 1.76 -2.30
C GLU A 63 0.76 3.08 -1.98
N MET A 64 0.51 3.65 -0.79
CA MET A 64 1.05 4.95 -0.37
C MET A 64 2.59 4.98 -0.38
N PHE A 65 3.24 3.89 0.01
CA PHE A 65 4.69 3.85 0.14
C PHE A 65 5.41 3.27 -1.09
N THR A 66 4.68 2.69 -2.04
CA THR A 66 5.24 2.23 -3.32
C THR A 66 4.87 3.11 -4.51
N GLY A 67 3.87 3.99 -4.36
CA GLY A 67 3.31 4.75 -5.46
C GLY A 67 2.58 3.89 -6.51
N LYS A 68 2.27 2.62 -6.20
CA LYS A 68 1.69 1.66 -7.15
C LYS A 68 0.29 1.25 -6.73
N ARG A 69 -0.68 1.44 -7.61
CA ARG A 69 -2.06 1.00 -7.38
C ARG A 69 -2.15 -0.53 -7.41
N PRO A 70 -2.98 -1.15 -6.56
CA PRO A 70 -3.18 -2.59 -6.58
C PRO A 70 -3.78 -3.09 -7.92
N THR A 71 -4.41 -2.20 -8.70
CA THR A 71 -4.97 -2.46 -10.03
C THR A 71 -4.02 -2.14 -11.17
N ASP A 72 -2.74 -1.87 -10.89
CA ASP A 72 -1.76 -1.57 -11.93
C ASP A 72 -1.60 -2.76 -12.89
N SER A 73 -1.58 -2.50 -14.19
CA SER A 73 -1.48 -3.53 -15.24
C SER A 73 -0.20 -4.38 -15.16
N ARG A 74 0.81 -3.92 -14.44
CA ARG A 74 2.03 -4.69 -14.15
C ARG A 74 1.77 -5.87 -13.22
N PHE A 75 0.73 -5.80 -12.41
CA PHE A 75 0.29 -6.91 -11.57
C PHE A 75 -0.69 -7.73 -12.40
N GLY A 76 -0.25 -8.82 -13.04
CA GLY A 76 -1.14 -9.76 -13.70
C GLY A 76 -2.14 -10.37 -12.69
N GLU A 77 -3.10 -11.13 -13.16
CA GLU A 77 -4.22 -11.69 -12.37
C GLU A 77 -3.78 -12.47 -11.11
N SER A 78 -2.56 -13.01 -11.09
CA SER A 78 -2.03 -13.82 -9.98
C SER A 78 -0.95 -13.13 -9.15
N PHE A 79 -0.57 -11.87 -9.46
CA PHE A 79 0.58 -11.21 -8.86
C PHE A 79 0.22 -9.80 -8.39
N GLY A 80 -0.51 -9.73 -7.30
CA GLY A 80 -0.96 -8.44 -6.74
C GLY A 80 0.14 -7.63 -6.04
N LEU A 81 -0.19 -6.38 -5.67
CA LEU A 81 0.69 -5.45 -4.96
C LEU A 81 1.27 -6.05 -3.67
N HIS A 82 0.46 -6.79 -2.89
CA HIS A 82 0.93 -7.50 -1.69
C HIS A 82 2.12 -8.41 -2.01
N LYS A 83 1.97 -9.27 -3.02
CA LYS A 83 3.01 -10.24 -3.40
C LYS A 83 4.25 -9.54 -3.95
N TYR A 84 4.07 -8.48 -4.73
CA TYR A 84 5.15 -7.66 -5.25
C TYR A 84 6.04 -7.10 -4.14
N VAL A 85 5.42 -6.52 -3.11
CA VAL A 85 6.14 -5.97 -1.96
C VAL A 85 6.75 -7.09 -1.12
N GLN A 86 5.98 -8.15 -0.82
CA GLN A 86 6.43 -9.28 0.01
C GLN A 86 7.74 -9.91 -0.49
N ILE A 87 7.89 -10.08 -1.81
CA ILE A 87 9.09 -10.69 -2.39
C ILE A 87 10.31 -9.76 -2.30
N ALA A 88 10.09 -8.45 -2.28
CA ALA A 88 11.18 -7.46 -2.22
C ALA A 88 11.69 -7.24 -0.80
N LEU A 89 10.87 -7.48 0.21
CA LEU A 89 11.22 -7.22 1.61
C LEU A 89 12.04 -8.38 2.22
N PRO A 90 12.96 -8.03 3.16
CA PRO A 90 13.45 -6.68 3.43
C PRO A 90 14.60 -6.24 2.51
N GLU A 91 15.30 -7.17 1.85
CA GLU A 91 16.62 -6.97 1.22
C GLU A 91 16.58 -6.00 0.04
N ARG A 92 15.45 -5.94 -0.68
CA ARG A 92 15.25 -5.10 -1.86
C ARG A 92 14.19 -4.03 -1.66
N ALA A 93 13.98 -3.59 -0.41
CA ALA A 93 12.96 -2.61 -0.07
C ALA A 93 13.11 -1.32 -0.90
N ALA A 94 14.33 -0.82 -1.08
CA ALA A 94 14.60 0.40 -1.84
C ALA A 94 14.14 0.33 -3.32
N GLU A 95 14.00 -0.88 -3.90
CA GLU A 95 13.53 -1.04 -5.28
C GLU A 95 12.01 -0.85 -5.42
N VAL A 96 11.27 -1.06 -4.35
CA VAL A 96 9.79 -0.99 -4.35
C VAL A 96 9.24 0.29 -3.74
N ILE A 97 10.02 0.98 -2.93
CA ILE A 97 9.66 2.28 -2.34
C ILE A 97 9.51 3.33 -3.45
N ASP A 98 8.53 4.21 -3.30
CA ASP A 98 8.37 5.35 -4.19
C ASP A 98 9.58 6.27 -4.11
N ARG A 99 10.14 6.62 -5.28
CA ARG A 99 11.33 7.48 -5.37
C ARG A 99 11.10 8.86 -4.81
N ASP A 100 9.89 9.40 -4.92
CA ASP A 100 9.55 10.71 -4.38
C ASP A 100 9.65 10.75 -2.85
N LEU A 101 9.41 9.62 -2.18
CA LEU A 101 9.60 9.49 -0.72
C LEU A 101 11.07 9.40 -0.31
N LEU A 102 11.94 9.04 -1.23
CA LEU A 102 13.38 8.97 -1.02
C LEU A 102 14.10 10.23 -1.48
N ALA A 103 13.47 11.07 -2.30
CA ALA A 103 14.06 12.33 -2.75
C ALA A 103 14.28 13.27 -1.55
N GLU A 104 15.46 13.88 -1.50
CA GLU A 104 15.71 14.97 -0.57
C GLU A 104 14.90 16.18 -1.02
N THR A 105 14.18 16.83 -0.11
CA THR A 105 13.57 18.12 -0.39
C THR A 105 14.70 19.13 -0.58
N GLU A 106 14.74 19.76 -1.75
CA GLU A 106 15.77 20.76 -2.15
C GLU A 106 15.69 22.07 -1.35
N ASP A 107 15.45 22.03 -0.05
CA ASP A 107 15.57 23.18 0.84
C ASP A 107 16.99 23.22 1.44
N GLY A 108 17.90 23.63 0.56
CA GLY A 108 19.18 24.25 0.82
C GLY A 108 19.92 23.94 2.11
N LYS A 109 20.83 22.95 2.06
CA LYS A 109 22.22 23.07 2.54
C LYS A 109 22.99 21.80 2.22
N GLU A 110 23.97 21.93 1.36
CA GLU A 110 25.00 20.92 1.13
C GLU A 110 25.74 20.61 2.44
N SER A 111 25.57 19.37 2.94
CA SER A 111 26.46 18.75 3.92
C SER A 111 26.66 17.30 3.50
N SER A 112 27.71 17.04 2.78
CA SER A 112 28.04 15.80 2.08
C SER A 112 28.23 14.55 2.94
N SER A 113 28.10 14.58 4.24
CA SER A 113 28.35 13.41 5.11
C SER A 113 27.12 12.85 5.83
N ASN A 114 26.03 13.63 5.95
CA ASN A 114 24.80 13.18 6.65
C ASN A 114 23.72 12.64 5.71
N SER A 115 23.83 12.85 4.41
CA SER A 115 22.79 12.44 3.43
C SER A 115 22.57 10.93 3.40
N ASN A 116 23.63 10.13 3.54
CA ASN A 116 23.50 8.66 3.49
C ASN A 116 22.79 8.10 4.72
N SER A 117 23.10 8.60 5.93
CA SER A 117 22.45 8.16 7.19
C SER A 117 20.95 8.45 7.16
N ASN A 118 20.55 9.62 6.67
CA ASN A 118 19.14 10.01 6.54
C ASN A 118 18.40 9.14 5.52
N MET A 119 19.04 8.80 4.40
CA MET A 119 18.48 7.90 3.40
C MET A 119 18.25 6.50 3.97
N ASP A 120 19.25 5.95 4.66
CA ASP A 120 19.17 4.62 5.28
C ASP A 120 18.07 4.57 6.35
N LEU A 121 17.94 5.62 7.16
CA LEU A 121 16.85 5.76 8.14
C LEU A 121 15.47 5.78 7.46
N ARG A 122 15.30 6.56 6.39
CA ARG A 122 14.06 6.62 5.63
C ARG A 122 13.70 5.26 5.06
N ILE A 123 14.64 4.58 4.40
CA ILE A 123 14.44 3.24 3.86
C ILE A 123 14.04 2.27 4.97
N ALA A 124 14.72 2.28 6.13
CA ALA A 124 14.42 1.41 7.25
C ALA A 124 13.01 1.65 7.83
N CYS A 125 12.62 2.92 8.00
CA CYS A 125 11.30 3.27 8.49
C CYS A 125 10.20 2.88 7.49
N ILE A 126 10.37 3.20 6.19
CA ILE A 126 9.41 2.84 5.16
C ILE A 126 9.32 1.32 5.01
N THR A 127 10.44 0.60 5.08
CA THR A 127 10.45 -0.87 5.10
C THR A 127 9.59 -1.42 6.24
N SER A 128 9.69 -0.84 7.44
CA SER A 128 8.87 -1.24 8.57
C SER A 128 7.38 -0.97 8.35
N VAL A 129 7.03 0.16 7.71
CA VAL A 129 5.63 0.45 7.32
C VAL A 129 5.13 -0.57 6.30
N LEU A 130 5.94 -0.90 5.28
CA LEU A 130 5.59 -1.92 4.30
C LEU A 130 5.38 -3.30 4.94
N CYS A 131 6.22 -3.68 5.93
CA CYS A 131 6.02 -4.91 6.71
C CYS A 131 4.68 -4.90 7.46
N THR A 132 4.30 -3.76 8.06
CA THR A 132 2.98 -3.60 8.69
C THR A 132 1.86 -3.75 7.65
N GLY A 133 2.00 -3.16 6.46
CA GLY A 133 1.06 -3.33 5.34
C GLY A 133 0.90 -4.79 4.93
N ILE A 134 1.99 -5.53 4.81
CA ILE A 134 1.98 -6.98 4.54
C ILE A 134 1.26 -7.75 5.65
N SER A 135 1.52 -7.42 6.93
CA SER A 135 0.88 -8.08 8.07
C SER A 135 -0.63 -7.80 8.15
N CYS A 136 -1.07 -6.64 7.68
CA CYS A 136 -2.49 -6.30 7.56
C CYS A 136 -3.17 -7.02 6.39
N SER A 137 -2.48 -7.19 5.26
CA SER A 137 -3.06 -7.68 4.00
C SER A 137 -2.80 -9.17 3.74
N GLN A 138 -2.67 -9.99 4.81
CA GLN A 138 -2.58 -11.44 4.68
C GLN A 138 -3.86 -12.03 4.05
N GLU A 139 -3.72 -13.09 3.26
CA GLU A 139 -4.85 -13.73 2.60
C GLU A 139 -5.88 -14.23 3.59
N ARG A 140 -5.43 -14.92 4.65
CA ARG A 140 -6.33 -15.44 5.68
C ARG A 140 -6.65 -14.37 6.72
N PRO A 141 -7.94 -14.13 7.03
CA PRO A 141 -8.33 -13.14 8.04
C PRO A 141 -7.67 -13.35 9.41
N THR A 142 -7.45 -14.62 9.80
CA THR A 142 -6.84 -15.00 11.08
C THR A 142 -5.35 -14.68 11.19
N ASP A 143 -4.67 -14.55 10.06
CA ASP A 143 -3.23 -14.30 9.99
C ASP A 143 -2.92 -12.80 9.95
N ARG A 144 -3.96 -11.97 9.82
CA ARG A 144 -3.83 -10.50 9.82
C ARG A 144 -3.56 -9.98 11.22
N ILE A 145 -2.69 -8.98 11.30
CA ILE A 145 -2.49 -8.23 12.53
C ILE A 145 -3.80 -7.53 12.95
N GLN A 146 -4.05 -7.44 14.25
CA GLN A 146 -5.15 -6.62 14.74
C GLN A 146 -4.88 -5.15 14.51
N ILE A 147 -5.90 -4.34 14.23
CA ILE A 147 -5.75 -2.91 13.93
C ILE A 147 -5.02 -2.15 15.05
N GLY A 148 -5.26 -2.51 16.31
CA GLY A 148 -4.55 -1.93 17.46
C GLY A 148 -3.06 -2.28 17.48
N GLY A 149 -2.67 -3.45 16.95
CA GLY A 149 -1.29 -3.86 16.76
C GLY A 149 -0.63 -3.03 15.66
N ALA A 150 -1.28 -2.92 14.50
CA ALA A 150 -0.80 -2.09 13.40
C ALA A 150 -0.59 -0.63 13.81
N LEU A 151 -1.53 -0.06 14.57
CA LEU A 151 -1.39 1.30 15.11
C LEU A 151 -0.15 1.43 16.00
N LYS A 152 0.10 0.47 16.90
CA LYS A 152 1.28 0.50 17.78
C LYS A 152 2.58 0.44 16.99
N GLU A 153 2.65 -0.40 15.96
CA GLU A 153 3.82 -0.49 15.09
C GLU A 153 4.07 0.83 14.36
N LEU A 154 3.03 1.43 13.76
CA LEU A 154 3.17 2.69 13.03
C LEU A 154 3.57 3.86 13.96
N LEU A 155 3.04 3.91 15.18
CA LEU A 155 3.44 4.90 16.17
C LEU A 155 4.91 4.73 16.57
N ALA A 156 5.36 3.49 16.79
CA ALA A 156 6.76 3.21 17.11
C ALA A 156 7.71 3.59 15.96
N ILE A 157 7.31 3.36 14.71
CA ILE A 157 8.08 3.76 13.52
C ILE A 157 8.20 5.28 13.45
N ARG A 158 7.09 6.01 13.64
CA ARG A 158 7.08 7.48 13.69
C ARG A 158 7.99 8.00 14.79
N ASP A 159 7.83 7.51 16.00
CA ASP A 159 8.61 7.98 17.17
C ASP A 159 10.12 7.72 16.99
N ARG A 160 10.47 6.62 16.34
CA ARG A 160 11.86 6.33 15.96
C ARG A 160 12.36 7.34 14.93
N PHE A 161 11.59 7.59 13.87
CA PHE A 161 11.95 8.52 12.82
C PHE A 161 12.15 9.93 13.36
N ASP A 162 11.21 10.43 14.19
CA ASP A 162 11.27 11.74 14.81
C ASP A 162 12.50 11.87 15.74
N LYS A 163 12.78 10.83 16.53
CA LYS A 163 13.91 10.84 17.49
C LYS A 163 15.26 10.88 16.77
N GLU A 164 15.44 10.10 15.72
CA GLU A 164 16.71 10.04 15.00
C GLU A 164 16.96 11.33 14.20
N LEU A 165 15.92 11.98 13.67
CA LEU A 165 16.02 13.30 13.05
C LEU A 165 16.38 14.41 14.06
N CYS A 166 15.85 14.35 15.29
CA CYS A 166 16.14 15.34 16.32
C CYS A 166 17.58 15.27 16.84
N VAL A 167 18.19 14.09 16.86
CA VAL A 167 19.57 13.91 17.34
C VAL A 167 20.60 14.56 16.40
N GLU A 168 20.29 14.65 15.11
CA GLU A 168 21.18 15.29 14.12
C GLU A 168 21.11 16.83 14.14
N GLY A 169 20.13 17.42 14.83
CA GLY A 169 19.91 18.86 14.88
C GLY A 169 20.60 19.62 16.03
N GLU A 170 21.25 18.94 16.98
CA GLU A 170 22.00 19.64 18.04
C GLU A 170 23.42 19.98 17.58
N PRO A 171 23.75 21.29 17.45
CA PRO A 171 25.13 21.69 17.21
C PRO A 171 25.99 21.28 18.41
N ALA A 172 27.07 20.55 18.16
CA ALA A 172 28.08 20.28 19.17
C ALA A 172 28.57 21.60 19.78
N ASN A 173 28.34 21.75 21.07
CA ASN A 173 28.71 22.91 21.88
C ASN A 173 30.16 22.80 22.30
#